data_941dc380d2f104efff7d1c1628b45b85
#
_entry.id   941dc380d2f104efff7d1c1628b45b85
#
_cell.length_a   1.000
_cell.length_b   1.000
_cell.length_c   1.000
_cell.angle_alpha   90.00
_cell.angle_beta   90.00
_cell.angle_gamma   90.00
#
_symmetry.space_group_name_H-M   'P 1'
#
loop_
_entity.id
_entity.type
_entity.pdbx_description
1 polymer ?
#
loop_
_entity_poly.entity_id
_entity_poly.type
_entity_poly.pdbx_seq_one_letter_code
_entity_poly.pdbx_strand_id
1 'polypeptide(L)'
;MPQLVAHDMTQHIARINYMVPVIFGFGTRALLTHELAAVNALNPFIVSDRGVVGAGLLEKITPYLPKQFDIFLDTELNPTEAAACRGVLAYRNGRHDCILGLGGGAAMDLAKAIAILVHNPAPLWHYSNRYSSPKPYHDIPPLWLLPTTAGTGSEVGRSAVIVFDNGIKAGIRCPDITKAAICDPDLSLSLPPRMTAATGLDAISHAIETFCSPTINPPADAIAADALQRLLTYLPIAVADGSDRVARWHCLMGSMQAALAFQKGLGAVHAMAHSLGALGFHHGSLNAILLPHVLRMNESSLGCKWGALSALCAGDDTAYGLDIIDNRSASDEHVGLPDPADRVEALNEQLGLPRRLSELGVDYKDLESISNASVQDQANRSNPKTMSALDYLKILKQAY
;
A
#
# COMPACT_ATOMS: atom_id res chain seq x y z
N MET A 1 20.67 17.93 27.06
CA MET A 1 19.59 18.25 26.12
C MET A 1 20.16 18.16 24.72
N PRO A 2 19.77 17.23 23.85
CA PRO A 2 20.17 17.29 22.44
C PRO A 2 19.48 18.51 21.83
N GLN A 3 20.25 19.42 21.24
CA GLN A 3 19.72 20.52 20.45
C GLN A 3 18.91 19.92 19.29
N LEU A 4 17.60 20.13 19.28
CA LEU A 4 16.75 19.95 18.10
C LEU A 4 17.31 20.90 17.04
N VAL A 5 17.95 20.35 16.02
CA VAL A 5 18.42 21.10 14.86
C VAL A 5 17.17 21.54 14.13
N ALA A 6 16.83 22.82 14.21
CA ALA A 6 15.83 23.41 13.33
C ALA A 6 16.28 23.19 11.89
N HIS A 7 15.54 22.40 11.11
CA HIS A 7 15.86 22.21 9.70
C HIS A 7 15.64 23.54 8.98
N ASP A 8 16.73 24.10 8.45
CA ASP A 8 16.64 25.26 7.58
C ASP A 8 15.95 24.87 6.27
N MET A 9 14.63 25.13 6.18
CA MET A 9 13.78 24.79 5.05
C MET A 9 14.24 25.47 3.75
N THR A 10 15.02 26.56 3.84
CA THR A 10 15.48 27.29 2.64
C THR A 10 16.51 26.52 1.82
N GLN A 11 17.11 25.46 2.36
CA GLN A 11 18.14 24.66 1.71
C GLN A 11 17.64 23.28 1.25
N HIS A 12 16.35 22.95 1.49
CA HIS A 12 15.80 21.64 1.12
C HIS A 12 15.15 21.69 -0.26
N ILE A 13 15.44 20.67 -1.08
CA ILE A 13 14.81 20.46 -2.37
C ILE A 13 13.86 19.25 -2.25
N ALA A 14 12.54 19.49 -2.31
CA ALA A 14 11.55 18.46 -2.39
C ALA A 14 11.29 18.04 -3.85
N ARG A 15 11.29 16.73 -4.13
CA ARG A 15 10.88 16.19 -5.42
C ARG A 15 9.48 15.61 -5.30
N ILE A 16 8.52 16.22 -5.97
CA ILE A 16 7.10 15.91 -5.86
C ILE A 16 6.60 15.37 -7.20
N ASN A 17 6.06 14.16 -7.22
CA ASN A 17 5.57 13.49 -8.42
C ASN A 17 4.23 12.80 -8.14
N TYR A 18 3.16 13.21 -8.82
CA TYR A 18 1.88 12.53 -8.86
C TYR A 18 1.62 12.12 -10.32
N MET A 19 1.77 10.82 -10.64
CA MET A 19 2.01 10.38 -12.01
C MET A 19 0.91 9.54 -12.63
N VAL A 20 0.11 8.81 -11.84
CA VAL A 20 -0.92 7.91 -12.39
C VAL A 20 -2.22 8.67 -12.56
N PRO A 21 -2.81 8.74 -13.78
CA PRO A 21 -4.17 9.22 -13.97
C PRO A 21 -5.15 8.33 -13.20
N VAL A 22 -6.07 8.95 -12.48
CA VAL A 22 -7.09 8.23 -11.69
C VAL A 22 -8.48 8.63 -12.17
N ILE A 23 -9.30 7.63 -12.44
CA ILE A 23 -10.73 7.77 -12.73
C ILE A 23 -11.46 7.20 -11.49
N PHE A 24 -12.06 8.08 -10.68
CA PHE A 24 -12.60 7.71 -9.38
C PHE A 24 -14.10 8.00 -9.28
N GLY A 25 -14.86 7.02 -8.80
CA GLY A 25 -16.29 7.16 -8.49
C GLY A 25 -17.11 5.93 -8.84
N PHE A 26 -18.33 5.90 -8.35
CA PHE A 26 -19.26 4.79 -8.61
C PHE A 26 -19.59 4.68 -10.10
N GLY A 27 -19.50 3.47 -10.63
CA GLY A 27 -19.81 3.17 -12.03
C GLY A 27 -18.68 3.52 -13.00
N THR A 28 -17.53 4.02 -12.54
CA THR A 28 -16.40 4.38 -13.41
C THR A 28 -15.85 3.21 -14.22
N ARG A 29 -16.09 1.96 -13.81
CA ARG A 29 -15.78 0.76 -14.61
C ARG A 29 -16.41 0.77 -16.01
N ALA A 30 -17.50 1.51 -16.19
CA ALA A 30 -18.14 1.67 -17.51
C ALA A 30 -17.26 2.43 -18.51
N LEU A 31 -16.33 3.25 -18.03
CA LEU A 31 -15.38 3.99 -18.86
C LEU A 31 -14.32 3.07 -19.48
N LEU A 32 -14.19 1.80 -19.05
CA LEU A 32 -13.32 0.82 -19.72
C LEU A 32 -13.56 0.75 -21.22
N THR A 33 -14.81 0.81 -21.68
CA THR A 33 -15.12 0.80 -23.11
C THR A 33 -14.45 1.95 -23.84
N HIS A 34 -14.48 3.15 -23.28
CA HIS A 34 -13.83 4.33 -23.86
C HIS A 34 -12.31 4.25 -23.76
N GLU A 35 -11.79 3.86 -22.60
CA GLU A 35 -10.35 3.74 -22.33
C GLU A 35 -9.67 2.74 -23.28
N LEU A 36 -10.28 1.56 -23.46
CA LEU A 36 -9.78 0.53 -24.37
C LEU A 36 -9.87 0.97 -25.84
N ALA A 37 -10.98 1.59 -26.23
CA ALA A 37 -11.14 2.12 -27.58
C ALA A 37 -10.12 3.22 -27.93
N ALA A 38 -9.74 4.06 -26.98
CA ALA A 38 -8.78 5.14 -27.17
C ALA A 38 -7.38 4.66 -27.60
N VAL A 39 -7.05 3.39 -27.31
CA VAL A 39 -5.78 2.76 -27.72
C VAL A 39 -5.99 1.61 -28.71
N ASN A 40 -7.19 1.43 -29.25
CA ASN A 40 -7.58 0.31 -30.13
C ASN A 40 -7.32 -1.07 -29.51
N ALA A 41 -7.50 -1.23 -28.21
CA ALA A 41 -7.36 -2.51 -27.52
C ALA A 41 -8.58 -3.40 -27.79
N LEU A 42 -8.35 -4.56 -28.39
CA LEU A 42 -9.40 -5.49 -28.86
C LEU A 42 -9.38 -6.84 -28.14
N ASN A 43 -8.29 -7.19 -27.48
CA ASN A 43 -8.08 -8.47 -26.83
C ASN A 43 -7.40 -8.33 -25.45
N PRO A 44 -8.08 -7.78 -24.43
CA PRO A 44 -7.53 -7.60 -23.10
C PRO A 44 -7.13 -8.91 -22.42
N PHE A 45 -6.02 -8.87 -21.67
CA PHE A 45 -5.59 -9.91 -20.75
C PHE A 45 -5.89 -9.48 -19.31
N ILE A 46 -6.79 -10.17 -18.65
CA ILE A 46 -7.24 -9.82 -17.30
C ILE A 46 -6.44 -10.65 -16.28
N VAL A 47 -5.66 -9.98 -15.44
CA VAL A 47 -4.95 -10.58 -14.32
C VAL A 47 -5.77 -10.39 -13.06
N SER A 48 -6.19 -11.50 -12.45
CA SER A 48 -7.09 -11.49 -11.29
C SER A 48 -6.83 -12.72 -10.40
N ASP A 49 -7.66 -12.91 -9.38
CA ASP A 49 -7.63 -14.09 -8.52
C ASP A 49 -9.01 -14.77 -8.46
N ARG A 50 -9.01 -16.02 -7.94
CA ARG A 50 -10.22 -16.82 -7.83
C ARG A 50 -11.26 -16.25 -6.87
N GLY A 51 -10.82 -15.50 -5.84
CA GLY A 51 -11.70 -14.84 -4.88
C GLY A 51 -12.48 -13.69 -5.51
N VAL A 52 -11.80 -12.90 -6.34
CA VAL A 52 -12.40 -11.79 -7.09
C VAL A 52 -13.46 -12.32 -8.08
N VAL A 53 -13.13 -13.38 -8.83
CA VAL A 53 -14.07 -14.03 -9.75
C VAL A 53 -15.23 -14.65 -8.97
N GLY A 54 -14.94 -15.39 -7.90
CA GLY A 54 -15.98 -16.02 -7.06
C GLY A 54 -16.93 -15.01 -6.38
N ALA A 55 -16.48 -13.76 -6.19
CA ALA A 55 -17.30 -12.66 -5.69
C ALA A 55 -18.16 -11.98 -6.78
N GLY A 56 -18.13 -12.44 -8.03
CA GLY A 56 -18.90 -11.89 -9.15
C GLY A 56 -18.37 -10.53 -9.65
N LEU A 57 -17.10 -10.19 -9.37
CA LEU A 57 -16.55 -8.88 -9.75
C LEU A 57 -16.12 -8.84 -11.22
N LEU A 58 -15.78 -10.00 -11.80
CA LEU A 58 -15.51 -10.11 -13.22
C LEU A 58 -16.76 -9.79 -14.05
N GLU A 59 -17.90 -10.31 -13.65
CA GLU A 59 -19.19 -10.09 -14.31
C GLU A 59 -19.60 -8.62 -14.28
N LYS A 60 -19.13 -7.85 -13.30
CA LYS A 60 -19.38 -6.40 -13.22
C LYS A 60 -18.60 -5.60 -14.26
N ILE A 61 -17.46 -6.10 -14.78
CA ILE A 61 -16.67 -5.40 -15.78
C ILE A 61 -16.84 -5.93 -17.20
N THR A 62 -17.20 -7.23 -17.38
CA THR A 62 -17.37 -7.86 -18.69
C THR A 62 -18.28 -7.11 -19.65
N PRO A 63 -19.40 -6.46 -19.26
CA PRO A 63 -20.24 -5.70 -20.19
C PRO A 63 -19.52 -4.54 -20.88
N TYR A 64 -18.38 -4.12 -20.36
CA TYR A 64 -17.60 -2.96 -20.83
C TYR A 64 -16.33 -3.37 -21.57
N LEU A 65 -16.11 -4.68 -21.76
CA LEU A 65 -14.96 -5.25 -22.45
C LEU A 65 -15.27 -5.58 -23.92
N PRO A 66 -14.24 -5.67 -24.78
CA PRO A 66 -14.37 -6.32 -26.08
C PRO A 66 -14.87 -7.76 -25.93
N LYS A 67 -15.44 -8.33 -27.00
CA LYS A 67 -15.98 -9.70 -26.99
C LYS A 67 -14.91 -10.77 -26.75
N GLN A 68 -13.69 -10.51 -27.12
CA GLN A 68 -12.54 -11.39 -26.93
C GLN A 68 -11.70 -10.86 -25.79
N PHE A 69 -11.46 -11.69 -24.79
CA PHE A 69 -10.53 -11.48 -23.68
C PHE A 69 -10.20 -12.81 -23.03
N ASP A 70 -9.06 -12.89 -22.35
CA ASP A 70 -8.72 -14.03 -21.50
C ASP A 70 -8.44 -13.58 -20.08
N ILE A 71 -8.53 -14.56 -19.15
CA ILE A 71 -8.35 -14.33 -17.72
C ILE A 71 -7.24 -15.22 -17.20
N PHE A 72 -6.31 -14.60 -16.47
CA PHE A 72 -5.24 -15.27 -15.75
C PHE A 72 -5.52 -15.22 -14.24
N LEU A 73 -5.69 -16.38 -13.62
CA LEU A 73 -6.12 -16.54 -12.21
C LEU A 73 -5.03 -17.12 -11.31
N ASP A 74 -3.80 -17.16 -11.77
CA ASP A 74 -2.67 -17.72 -11.01
C ASP A 74 -2.00 -16.64 -10.15
N THR A 75 -2.85 -15.90 -9.44
CA THR A 75 -2.44 -14.87 -8.48
C THR A 75 -2.44 -15.45 -7.08
N GLU A 76 -1.29 -15.53 -6.48
CA GLU A 76 -1.09 -15.92 -5.09
C GLU A 76 -1.26 -14.72 -4.15
N LEU A 77 -1.42 -14.96 -2.84
CA LEU A 77 -1.53 -13.92 -1.81
C LEU A 77 -0.35 -12.94 -1.86
N ASN A 78 0.85 -13.46 -2.11
CA ASN A 78 2.04 -12.70 -2.44
C ASN A 78 2.47 -13.10 -3.86
N PRO A 79 2.37 -12.21 -4.85
CA PRO A 79 2.64 -12.56 -6.25
C PRO A 79 4.10 -12.92 -6.46
N THR A 80 4.36 -13.94 -7.27
CA THR A 80 5.68 -14.51 -7.48
C THR A 80 6.24 -14.23 -8.86
N GLU A 81 7.58 -14.24 -9.00
CA GLU A 81 8.26 -14.16 -10.29
C GLU A 81 7.83 -15.31 -11.22
N ALA A 82 7.70 -16.52 -10.68
CA ALA A 82 7.23 -17.68 -11.42
C ALA A 82 5.81 -17.49 -12.00
N ALA A 83 4.88 -16.92 -11.22
CA ALA A 83 3.53 -16.59 -11.70
C ALA A 83 3.57 -15.52 -12.80
N ALA A 84 4.44 -14.50 -12.67
CA ALA A 84 4.62 -13.51 -13.73
C ALA A 84 5.13 -14.14 -15.03
N CYS A 85 6.08 -15.05 -14.97
CA CYS A 85 6.58 -15.80 -16.15
C CYS A 85 5.47 -16.63 -16.82
N ARG A 86 4.62 -17.33 -16.05
CA ARG A 86 3.45 -18.05 -16.58
C ARG A 86 2.45 -17.10 -17.24
N GLY A 87 2.19 -15.95 -16.61
CA GLY A 87 1.30 -14.90 -17.16
C GLY A 87 1.80 -14.34 -18.49
N VAL A 88 3.11 -14.13 -18.65
CA VAL A 88 3.73 -13.72 -19.93
C VAL A 88 3.51 -14.74 -21.03
N LEU A 89 3.67 -16.03 -20.71
CA LEU A 89 3.42 -17.10 -21.69
C LEU A 89 1.95 -17.12 -22.14
N ALA A 90 1.02 -16.98 -21.19
CA ALA A 90 -0.43 -16.90 -21.46
C ALA A 90 -0.74 -15.67 -22.32
N TYR A 91 -0.24 -14.48 -21.95
CA TYR A 91 -0.41 -13.23 -22.70
C TYR A 91 0.04 -13.39 -24.17
N ARG A 92 1.23 -13.92 -24.40
CA ARG A 92 1.80 -14.08 -25.75
C ARG A 92 1.04 -15.10 -26.58
N ASN A 93 0.64 -16.25 -25.98
CA ASN A 93 -0.12 -17.31 -26.67
C ASN A 93 -1.51 -16.82 -27.08
N GLY A 94 -2.19 -16.01 -26.25
CA GLY A 94 -3.48 -15.41 -26.55
C GLY A 94 -3.40 -14.23 -27.51
N ARG A 95 -2.19 -13.72 -27.84
CA ARG A 95 -1.95 -12.53 -28.67
C ARG A 95 -2.70 -11.30 -28.15
N HIS A 96 -2.62 -11.10 -26.84
CA HIS A 96 -3.26 -9.97 -26.18
C HIS A 96 -2.57 -8.65 -26.52
N ASP A 97 -3.32 -7.56 -26.43
CA ASP A 97 -2.86 -6.21 -26.81
C ASP A 97 -2.83 -5.22 -25.63
N CYS A 98 -3.43 -5.58 -24.51
CA CYS A 98 -3.40 -4.78 -23.28
C CYS A 98 -3.61 -5.67 -22.04
N ILE A 99 -3.41 -5.10 -20.86
CA ILE A 99 -3.54 -5.79 -19.56
C ILE A 99 -4.51 -5.02 -18.66
N LEU A 100 -5.39 -5.76 -17.99
CA LEU A 100 -6.24 -5.25 -16.91
C LEU A 100 -5.89 -5.98 -15.62
N GLY A 101 -5.44 -5.27 -14.59
CA GLY A 101 -5.25 -5.82 -13.24
C GLY A 101 -6.54 -5.60 -12.44
N LEU A 102 -7.34 -6.64 -12.21
CA LEU A 102 -8.59 -6.58 -11.44
C LEU A 102 -8.41 -7.31 -10.11
N GLY A 103 -8.39 -6.59 -9.00
CA GLY A 103 -8.24 -7.23 -7.69
C GLY A 103 -7.60 -6.36 -6.63
N GLY A 104 -7.06 -7.01 -5.60
CA GLY A 104 -6.21 -6.37 -4.59
C GLY A 104 -4.78 -6.14 -5.09
N GLY A 105 -3.90 -5.70 -4.18
CA GLY A 105 -2.50 -5.42 -4.50
C GLY A 105 -1.78 -6.57 -5.21
N ALA A 106 -2.04 -7.81 -4.82
CA ALA A 106 -1.41 -8.99 -5.43
C ALA A 106 -1.70 -9.11 -6.93
N ALA A 107 -2.97 -8.98 -7.33
CA ALA A 107 -3.37 -9.05 -8.75
C ALA A 107 -2.81 -7.86 -9.55
N MET A 108 -2.85 -6.66 -8.97
CA MET A 108 -2.34 -5.45 -9.62
C MET A 108 -0.82 -5.48 -9.77
N ASP A 109 -0.07 -5.92 -8.76
CA ASP A 109 1.38 -6.04 -8.81
C ASP A 109 1.82 -7.15 -9.78
N LEU A 110 1.07 -8.27 -9.82
CA LEU A 110 1.31 -9.32 -10.82
C LEU A 110 1.06 -8.81 -12.24
N ALA A 111 0.00 -8.03 -12.46
CA ALA A 111 -0.29 -7.41 -13.75
C ALA A 111 0.84 -6.48 -14.21
N LYS A 112 1.39 -5.67 -13.32
CA LYS A 112 2.56 -4.82 -13.60
C LYS A 112 3.81 -5.65 -13.94
N ALA A 113 4.07 -6.72 -13.17
CA ALA A 113 5.21 -7.62 -13.40
C ALA A 113 5.12 -8.32 -14.75
N ILE A 114 3.93 -8.82 -15.12
CA ILE A 114 3.66 -9.40 -16.44
C ILE A 114 3.88 -8.35 -17.52
N ALA A 115 3.33 -7.14 -17.37
CA ALA A 115 3.48 -6.06 -18.33
C ALA A 115 4.96 -5.74 -18.61
N ILE A 116 5.80 -5.70 -17.58
CA ILE A 116 7.24 -5.50 -17.73
C ILE A 116 7.86 -6.64 -18.55
N LEU A 117 7.56 -7.88 -18.24
CA LEU A 117 8.21 -9.04 -18.90
C LEU A 117 7.66 -9.36 -20.30
N VAL A 118 6.51 -8.80 -20.72
CA VAL A 118 5.94 -9.10 -22.06
C VAL A 118 6.92 -8.80 -23.18
N HIS A 119 7.63 -7.69 -23.10
CA HIS A 119 8.59 -7.28 -24.12
C HIS A 119 10.03 -7.18 -23.61
N ASN A 120 10.28 -7.49 -22.35
CA ASN A 120 11.60 -7.41 -21.76
C ASN A 120 12.09 -8.80 -21.29
N PRO A 121 13.43 -9.05 -21.30
CA PRO A 121 13.96 -10.36 -20.98
C PRO A 121 13.88 -10.69 -19.47
N ALA A 122 13.57 -11.96 -19.18
CA ALA A 122 13.73 -12.51 -17.82
C ALA A 122 15.23 -12.59 -17.43
N PRO A 123 15.58 -12.77 -16.14
CA PRO A 123 14.67 -12.86 -15.00
C PRO A 123 14.15 -11.49 -14.54
N LEU A 124 12.97 -11.49 -13.93
CA LEU A 124 12.32 -10.29 -13.38
C LEU A 124 13.16 -9.62 -12.29
N TRP A 125 13.95 -10.41 -11.55
CA TRP A 125 14.90 -9.93 -10.54
C TRP A 125 15.84 -8.82 -11.03
N HIS A 126 16.20 -8.81 -12.33
CA HIS A 126 17.07 -7.78 -12.90
C HIS A 126 16.46 -6.37 -12.87
N TYR A 127 15.15 -6.23 -12.70
CA TYR A 127 14.42 -4.94 -12.63
C TYR A 127 14.14 -4.53 -11.18
N SER A 128 14.45 -5.41 -10.21
CA SER A 128 14.23 -5.17 -8.79
C SER A 128 15.11 -4.03 -8.27
N ASN A 129 14.56 -3.22 -7.38
CA ASN A 129 15.28 -2.20 -6.62
C ASN A 129 16.35 -2.79 -5.65
N ARG A 130 16.37 -4.12 -5.48
CA ARG A 130 17.38 -4.87 -4.71
C ARG A 130 18.47 -5.46 -5.59
N TYR A 131 18.32 -5.40 -6.90
CA TYR A 131 19.39 -5.78 -7.82
C TYR A 131 20.50 -4.72 -7.80
N SER A 132 21.76 -5.13 -7.92
CA SER A 132 22.91 -4.22 -7.82
C SER A 132 22.90 -3.10 -8.85
N SER A 133 22.33 -3.35 -10.03
CA SER A 133 22.18 -2.38 -11.11
C SER A 133 20.86 -2.66 -11.84
N PRO A 134 19.71 -2.13 -11.36
CA PRO A 134 18.41 -2.40 -11.96
C PRO A 134 18.39 -2.01 -13.44
N LYS A 135 17.92 -2.95 -14.29
CA LYS A 135 17.81 -2.71 -15.73
C LYS A 135 16.60 -1.82 -16.04
N PRO A 136 16.70 -0.97 -17.06
CA PRO A 136 15.53 -0.31 -17.62
C PRO A 136 14.63 -1.33 -18.33
N TYR A 137 13.34 -1.02 -18.43
CA TYR A 137 12.36 -1.76 -19.22
C TYR A 137 11.76 -0.83 -20.27
N HIS A 138 11.25 -1.42 -21.36
CA HIS A 138 10.74 -0.69 -22.53
C HIS A 138 9.47 -1.39 -23.05
N ASP A 139 8.74 -0.71 -23.93
CA ASP A 139 7.62 -1.27 -24.70
C ASP A 139 6.56 -1.98 -23.83
N ILE A 140 6.08 -1.27 -22.82
CA ILE A 140 5.06 -1.80 -21.92
C ILE A 140 3.70 -1.80 -22.60
N PRO A 141 2.95 -2.93 -22.64
CA PRO A 141 1.58 -2.92 -23.13
C PRO A 141 0.70 -1.99 -22.28
N PRO A 142 -0.35 -1.37 -22.86
CA PRO A 142 -1.28 -0.56 -22.11
C PRO A 142 -1.83 -1.34 -20.91
N LEU A 143 -1.78 -0.72 -19.71
CA LEU A 143 -2.17 -1.35 -18.45
C LEU A 143 -3.15 -0.46 -17.70
N TRP A 144 -4.32 -1.01 -17.33
CA TRP A 144 -5.26 -0.40 -16.39
C TRP A 144 -5.35 -1.23 -15.13
N LEU A 145 -5.54 -0.55 -14.00
CA LEU A 145 -5.67 -1.19 -12.69
C LEU A 145 -7.03 -0.85 -12.08
N LEU A 146 -7.73 -1.90 -11.65
CA LEU A 146 -9.06 -1.83 -11.06
C LEU A 146 -9.00 -2.41 -9.64
N PRO A 147 -8.82 -1.58 -8.60
CA PRO A 147 -8.77 -2.06 -7.23
C PRO A 147 -10.13 -2.57 -6.76
N THR A 148 -10.12 -3.71 -6.06
CA THR A 148 -11.30 -4.29 -5.39
C THR A 148 -11.17 -4.25 -3.87
N THR A 149 -10.04 -3.73 -3.36
CA THR A 149 -9.74 -3.54 -1.95
C THR A 149 -9.33 -2.10 -1.68
N ALA A 150 -9.60 -1.60 -0.49
CA ALA A 150 -9.10 -0.32 0.01
C ALA A 150 -7.94 -0.60 0.99
N GLY A 151 -6.72 -0.71 0.48
CA GLY A 151 -5.57 -1.11 1.31
C GLY A 151 -4.24 -0.73 0.71
N THR A 152 -3.72 -1.55 -0.19
CA THR A 152 -2.36 -1.41 -0.73
C THR A 152 -2.12 -0.15 -1.56
N GLY A 153 -3.18 0.39 -2.19
CA GLY A 153 -3.06 1.50 -3.12
C GLY A 153 -2.15 1.22 -4.32
N SER A 154 -1.96 -0.07 -4.66
CA SER A 154 -1.09 -0.47 -5.77
C SER A 154 -1.50 0.17 -7.10
N GLU A 155 -2.77 0.53 -7.30
CA GLU A 155 -3.26 1.19 -8.51
C GLU A 155 -2.56 2.51 -8.81
N VAL A 156 -2.14 3.24 -7.78
CA VAL A 156 -1.38 4.48 -7.89
C VAL A 156 0.07 4.33 -7.40
N GLY A 157 0.39 3.17 -6.83
CA GLY A 157 1.71 2.85 -6.32
C GLY A 157 2.76 2.80 -7.43
N ARG A 158 3.96 3.30 -7.15
CA ARG A 158 5.06 3.47 -8.11
C ARG A 158 5.95 2.23 -8.22
N SER A 159 5.51 1.09 -7.68
CA SER A 159 6.24 -0.18 -7.70
C SER A 159 5.29 -1.35 -7.86
N ALA A 160 5.82 -2.46 -8.37
CA ALA A 160 5.24 -3.79 -8.25
C ALA A 160 6.02 -4.55 -7.19
N VAL A 161 5.38 -5.10 -6.18
CA VAL A 161 6.03 -5.85 -5.08
C VAL A 161 5.86 -7.34 -5.33
N ILE A 162 6.97 -8.04 -5.57
CA ILE A 162 7.01 -9.44 -6.02
C ILE A 162 7.90 -10.26 -5.08
N VAL A 163 7.55 -11.51 -4.86
CA VAL A 163 8.44 -12.53 -4.29
C VAL A 163 9.24 -13.13 -5.44
N PHE A 164 10.55 -12.91 -5.44
CA PHE A 164 11.45 -13.41 -6.47
C PHE A 164 11.87 -14.86 -6.22
N ASP A 165 12.38 -15.54 -7.24
CA ASP A 165 12.82 -16.94 -7.15
C ASP A 165 13.94 -17.18 -6.12
N ASN A 166 14.66 -16.14 -5.73
CA ASN A 166 15.63 -16.17 -4.64
C ASN A 166 15.03 -16.03 -3.23
N GLY A 167 13.69 -16.03 -3.10
CA GLY A 167 12.96 -15.92 -1.85
C GLY A 167 12.86 -14.49 -1.29
N ILE A 168 13.39 -13.48 -1.99
CA ILE A 168 13.34 -12.09 -1.55
C ILE A 168 12.04 -11.43 -2.05
N LYS A 169 11.25 -10.83 -1.15
CA LYS A 169 10.14 -9.96 -1.50
C LYS A 169 10.67 -8.53 -1.66
N ALA A 170 10.54 -7.97 -2.85
CA ALA A 170 11.05 -6.64 -3.16
C ALA A 170 10.24 -5.95 -4.26
N GLY A 171 10.41 -4.62 -4.40
CA GLY A 171 9.75 -3.82 -5.41
C GLY A 171 10.52 -3.73 -6.72
N ILE A 172 9.77 -3.62 -7.81
CA ILE A 172 10.26 -3.14 -9.09
C ILE A 172 9.71 -1.74 -9.27
N ARG A 173 10.58 -0.73 -9.39
CA ARG A 173 10.13 0.64 -9.59
C ARG A 173 9.56 0.83 -10.99
N CYS A 174 8.27 1.14 -11.08
CA CYS A 174 7.55 1.28 -12.34
C CYS A 174 6.53 2.45 -12.30
N PRO A 175 7.00 3.71 -12.17
CA PRO A 175 6.12 4.86 -11.92
C PRO A 175 5.17 5.17 -13.09
N ASP A 176 5.55 4.86 -14.33
CA ASP A 176 4.85 5.30 -15.55
C ASP A 176 4.18 4.14 -16.28
N ILE A 177 4.02 2.98 -15.60
CA ILE A 177 3.54 1.76 -16.24
C ILE A 177 2.01 1.73 -16.41
N THR A 178 1.28 2.44 -15.54
CA THR A 178 -0.18 2.41 -15.50
C THR A 178 -0.77 3.50 -16.38
N LYS A 179 -1.63 3.14 -17.32
CA LYS A 179 -2.35 4.06 -18.20
C LYS A 179 -3.36 4.90 -17.43
N ALA A 180 -4.18 4.22 -16.62
CA ALA A 180 -5.06 4.82 -15.63
C ALA A 180 -5.44 3.80 -14.55
N ALA A 181 -5.69 4.29 -13.33
CA ALA A 181 -6.36 3.56 -12.27
C ALA A 181 -7.87 3.85 -12.35
N ILE A 182 -8.70 2.81 -12.44
CA ILE A 182 -10.16 2.92 -12.47
C ILE A 182 -10.68 2.48 -11.11
N CYS A 183 -10.87 3.45 -10.23
CA CYS A 183 -11.24 3.28 -8.84
C CYS A 183 -12.77 3.37 -8.67
N ASP A 184 -13.44 2.25 -8.86
CA ASP A 184 -14.89 2.13 -8.72
C ASP A 184 -15.25 1.51 -7.36
N PRO A 185 -15.81 2.28 -6.40
CA PRO A 185 -16.15 1.74 -5.09
C PRO A 185 -17.14 0.58 -5.11
N ASP A 186 -17.97 0.45 -6.17
CA ASP A 186 -18.87 -0.71 -6.34
C ASP A 186 -18.13 -2.05 -6.44
N LEU A 187 -16.84 -2.03 -6.83
CA LEU A 187 -16.00 -3.24 -6.87
C LEU A 187 -15.51 -3.68 -5.49
N SER A 188 -15.66 -2.85 -4.46
CA SER A 188 -15.25 -3.17 -3.09
C SER A 188 -16.40 -3.59 -2.16
N LEU A 189 -17.67 -3.44 -2.59
CA LEU A 189 -18.85 -3.68 -1.74
C LEU A 189 -18.96 -5.12 -1.23
N SER A 190 -18.49 -6.10 -2.02
CA SER A 190 -18.53 -7.52 -1.65
C SER A 190 -17.32 -8.00 -0.84
N LEU A 191 -16.38 -7.11 -0.53
CA LEU A 191 -15.20 -7.50 0.26
C LEU A 191 -15.62 -7.89 1.68
N PRO A 192 -15.26 -9.10 2.17
CA PRO A 192 -15.65 -9.57 3.50
C PRO A 192 -15.14 -8.65 4.61
N PRO A 193 -15.86 -8.52 5.76
CA PRO A 193 -15.50 -7.63 6.86
C PRO A 193 -14.06 -7.79 7.34
N ARG A 194 -13.59 -9.04 7.52
CA ARG A 194 -12.21 -9.31 7.96
C ARG A 194 -11.16 -8.80 6.97
N MET A 195 -11.40 -8.96 5.68
CA MET A 195 -10.50 -8.43 4.63
C MET A 195 -10.58 -6.90 4.56
N THR A 196 -11.79 -6.33 4.70
CA THR A 196 -11.98 -4.88 4.77
C THR A 196 -11.17 -4.28 5.92
N ALA A 197 -11.26 -4.88 7.12
CA ALA A 197 -10.51 -4.45 8.29
C ALA A 197 -8.99 -4.53 8.05
N ALA A 198 -8.48 -5.67 7.62
CA ALA A 198 -7.06 -5.89 7.44
C ALA A 198 -6.46 -4.99 6.36
N THR A 199 -7.14 -4.82 5.21
CA THR A 199 -6.66 -3.93 4.14
C THR A 199 -6.77 -2.46 4.56
N GLY A 200 -7.83 -2.07 5.27
CA GLY A 200 -7.98 -0.71 5.79
C GLY A 200 -6.89 -0.34 6.79
N LEU A 201 -6.48 -1.26 7.68
CA LEU A 201 -5.35 -1.04 8.59
C LEU A 201 -4.01 -0.95 7.85
N ASP A 202 -3.85 -1.66 6.72
CA ASP A 202 -2.72 -1.48 5.82
C ASP A 202 -2.67 -0.02 5.32
N ALA A 203 -3.79 0.50 4.80
CA ALA A 203 -3.88 1.89 4.36
C ALA A 203 -3.64 2.91 5.50
N ILE A 204 -4.13 2.64 6.72
CA ILE A 204 -3.84 3.47 7.90
C ILE A 204 -2.33 3.46 8.20
N SER A 205 -1.67 2.30 8.14
CA SER A 205 -0.23 2.22 8.35
C SER A 205 0.56 3.00 7.30
N HIS A 206 0.13 2.96 6.04
CA HIS A 206 0.69 3.77 4.97
C HIS A 206 0.60 5.26 5.27
N ALA A 207 -0.59 5.75 5.66
CA ALA A 207 -0.82 7.15 5.98
C ALA A 207 0.06 7.59 7.17
N ILE A 208 0.07 6.82 8.24
CA ILE A 208 0.84 7.13 9.46
C ILE A 208 2.34 7.11 9.18
N GLU A 209 2.88 6.05 8.58
CA GLU A 209 4.33 5.96 8.33
C GLU A 209 4.81 7.05 7.38
N THR A 210 4.02 7.36 6.35
CA THR A 210 4.31 8.45 5.43
C THR A 210 4.28 9.80 6.13
N PHE A 211 3.28 10.08 6.95
CA PHE A 211 3.19 11.31 7.74
C PHE A 211 4.40 11.45 8.68
N CYS A 212 4.78 10.38 9.35
CA CYS A 212 5.91 10.33 10.28
C CYS A 212 7.28 10.40 9.60
N SER A 213 7.39 10.06 8.31
CA SER A 213 8.67 10.07 7.58
C SER A 213 9.39 11.43 7.70
N PRO A 214 10.71 11.46 7.91
CA PRO A 214 11.49 12.69 8.00
C PRO A 214 11.69 13.40 6.65
N THR A 215 11.33 12.76 5.55
CA THR A 215 11.40 13.37 4.21
C THR A 215 10.47 14.57 4.13
N ILE A 216 10.98 15.72 3.70
CA ILE A 216 10.19 16.94 3.53
C ILE A 216 9.38 16.87 2.24
N ASN A 217 8.06 16.80 2.38
CA ASN A 217 7.10 16.86 1.27
C ASN A 217 5.72 17.27 1.81
N PRO A 218 5.49 18.58 2.02
CA PRO A 218 4.24 19.08 2.59
C PRO A 218 2.96 18.63 1.87
N PRO A 219 2.90 18.57 0.52
CA PRO A 219 1.75 18.00 -0.17
C PRO A 219 1.47 16.54 0.23
N ALA A 220 2.50 15.72 0.40
CA ALA A 220 2.32 14.33 0.82
C ALA A 220 1.86 14.24 2.28
N ASP A 221 2.32 15.13 3.16
CA ASP A 221 1.86 15.21 4.56
C ASP A 221 0.36 15.55 4.63
N ALA A 222 -0.09 16.55 3.82
CA ALA A 222 -1.51 16.92 3.74
C ALA A 222 -2.38 15.76 3.22
N ILE A 223 -1.93 15.08 2.17
CA ILE A 223 -2.64 13.92 1.60
C ILE A 223 -2.71 12.78 2.62
N ALA A 224 -1.62 12.50 3.34
CA ALA A 224 -1.58 11.46 4.37
C ALA A 224 -2.51 11.77 5.55
N ALA A 225 -2.59 13.04 5.97
CA ALA A 225 -3.49 13.48 7.04
C ALA A 225 -4.97 13.30 6.67
N ASP A 226 -5.40 13.74 5.47
CA ASP A 226 -6.77 13.54 4.99
C ASP A 226 -7.09 12.04 4.81
N ALA A 227 -6.14 11.25 4.31
CA ALA A 227 -6.27 9.80 4.20
C ALA A 227 -6.53 9.15 5.56
N LEU A 228 -5.73 9.51 6.57
CA LEU A 228 -5.84 8.97 7.92
C LEU A 228 -7.21 9.26 8.53
N GLN A 229 -7.69 10.50 8.45
CA GLN A 229 -9.00 10.88 8.99
C GLN A 229 -10.15 10.14 8.31
N ARG A 230 -10.12 10.01 6.97
CA ARG A 230 -11.11 9.22 6.23
C ARG A 230 -11.14 7.79 6.72
N LEU A 231 -9.98 7.16 6.83
CA LEU A 231 -9.87 5.75 7.21
C LEU A 231 -10.29 5.53 8.67
N LEU A 232 -9.86 6.38 9.60
CA LEU A 232 -10.26 6.27 11.02
C LEU A 232 -11.77 6.43 11.22
N THR A 233 -12.42 7.27 10.40
CA THR A 233 -13.86 7.53 10.47
C THR A 233 -14.67 6.43 9.80
N TYR A 234 -14.32 6.07 8.57
CA TYR A 234 -15.20 5.25 7.72
C TYR A 234 -14.85 3.76 7.69
N LEU A 235 -13.64 3.35 8.07
CA LEU A 235 -13.28 1.93 8.10
C LEU A 235 -14.14 1.11 9.08
N PRO A 236 -14.41 1.57 10.33
CA PRO A 236 -15.31 0.85 11.21
C PRO A 236 -16.73 0.68 10.63
N ILE A 237 -17.23 1.69 9.92
CA ILE A 237 -18.55 1.66 9.28
C ILE A 237 -18.53 0.64 8.13
N ALA A 238 -17.52 0.69 7.25
CA ALA A 238 -17.40 -0.24 6.13
C ALA A 238 -17.20 -1.70 6.56
N VAL A 239 -16.61 -1.94 7.74
CA VAL A 239 -16.46 -3.28 8.33
C VAL A 239 -17.79 -3.78 8.92
N ALA A 240 -18.52 -2.90 9.60
CA ALA A 240 -19.83 -3.24 10.20
C ALA A 240 -20.92 -3.44 9.12
N ASP A 241 -20.92 -2.59 8.10
CA ASP A 241 -21.81 -2.69 6.94
C ASP A 241 -21.01 -2.54 5.64
N GLY A 242 -20.67 -3.67 5.04
CA GLY A 242 -19.94 -3.70 3.75
C GLY A 242 -20.73 -3.09 2.59
N SER A 243 -22.04 -2.88 2.71
CA SER A 243 -22.90 -2.28 1.70
C SER A 243 -22.98 -0.75 1.79
N ASP A 244 -22.47 -0.15 2.86
CA ASP A 244 -22.43 1.31 3.01
C ASP A 244 -21.53 1.94 1.92
N ARG A 245 -22.19 2.53 0.93
CA ARG A 245 -21.52 3.12 -0.24
C ARG A 245 -20.66 4.33 0.14
N VAL A 246 -21.06 5.12 1.12
CA VAL A 246 -20.32 6.30 1.57
C VAL A 246 -19.04 5.85 2.25
N ALA A 247 -19.13 4.89 3.17
CA ALA A 247 -17.97 4.34 3.84
C ALA A 247 -16.98 3.68 2.87
N ARG A 248 -17.46 2.90 1.90
CA ARG A 248 -16.63 2.29 0.85
C ARG A 248 -15.93 3.34 -0.02
N TRP A 249 -16.64 4.41 -0.39
CA TRP A 249 -16.05 5.51 -1.15
C TRP A 249 -14.90 6.16 -0.38
N HIS A 250 -15.12 6.48 0.89
CA HIS A 250 -14.10 7.10 1.73
C HIS A 250 -12.93 6.17 2.02
N CYS A 251 -13.17 4.87 2.27
CA CYS A 251 -12.09 3.90 2.45
C CYS A 251 -11.23 3.78 1.19
N LEU A 252 -11.84 3.67 0.01
CA LEU A 252 -11.09 3.57 -1.25
C LEU A 252 -10.32 4.87 -1.54
N MET A 253 -10.92 6.05 -1.31
CA MET A 253 -10.26 7.34 -1.45
C MET A 253 -9.08 7.46 -0.48
N GLY A 254 -9.28 7.15 0.81
CA GLY A 254 -8.22 7.21 1.82
C GLY A 254 -7.07 6.25 1.53
N SER A 255 -7.36 5.03 1.05
CA SER A 255 -6.34 4.07 0.63
C SER A 255 -5.49 4.60 -0.54
N MET A 256 -6.15 5.13 -1.57
CA MET A 256 -5.48 5.73 -2.72
C MET A 256 -4.61 6.93 -2.30
N GLN A 257 -5.14 7.81 -1.45
CA GLN A 257 -4.41 8.98 -0.94
C GLN A 257 -3.18 8.56 -0.12
N ALA A 258 -3.31 7.58 0.79
CA ALA A 258 -2.20 7.05 1.56
C ALA A 258 -1.08 6.54 0.64
N ALA A 259 -1.45 5.86 -0.46
CA ALA A 259 -0.50 5.39 -1.46
C ALA A 259 0.13 6.52 -2.29
N LEU A 260 -0.61 7.57 -2.65
CA LEU A 260 -0.04 8.76 -3.30
C LEU A 260 1.01 9.44 -2.42
N ALA A 261 0.82 9.40 -1.09
CA ALA A 261 1.77 9.94 -0.14
C ALA A 261 3.07 9.12 0.01
N PHE A 262 3.14 7.86 -0.46
CA PHE A 262 4.31 6.97 -0.37
C PHE A 262 5.60 7.55 -0.92
N GLN A 263 5.54 8.59 -1.71
CA GLN A 263 6.76 9.22 -2.22
C GLN A 263 7.69 9.75 -1.12
N LYS A 264 7.18 9.90 0.11
CA LYS A 264 8.01 10.16 1.30
C LYS A 264 8.71 8.90 1.84
N GLY A 265 8.28 7.72 1.42
CA GLY A 265 8.70 6.43 1.93
C GLY A 265 7.82 5.94 3.07
N LEU A 266 7.96 4.66 3.38
CA LEU A 266 7.30 3.97 4.50
C LEU A 266 8.28 3.87 5.69
N GLY A 267 8.03 2.99 6.65
CA GLY A 267 8.83 2.89 7.86
C GLY A 267 9.05 1.45 8.36
N ALA A 268 9.27 1.35 9.66
CA ALA A 268 9.65 0.10 10.32
C ALA A 268 8.53 -0.96 10.31
N VAL A 269 7.25 -0.54 10.27
CA VAL A 269 6.11 -1.47 10.13
C VAL A 269 6.27 -2.26 8.83
N HIS A 270 6.40 -1.56 7.71
CA HIS A 270 6.54 -2.19 6.40
C HIS A 270 7.84 -2.97 6.25
N ALA A 271 8.94 -2.51 6.85
CA ALA A 271 10.20 -3.27 6.85
C ALA A 271 10.04 -4.67 7.46
N MET A 272 9.33 -4.80 8.58
CA MET A 272 9.01 -6.09 9.20
C MET A 272 7.96 -6.87 8.41
N ALA A 273 6.91 -6.18 7.95
CA ALA A 273 5.81 -6.82 7.22
C ALA A 273 6.25 -7.41 5.86
N HIS A 274 7.23 -6.80 5.18
CA HIS A 274 7.82 -7.39 3.97
C HIS A 274 8.56 -8.69 4.28
N SER A 275 9.37 -8.71 5.35
CA SER A 275 10.12 -9.89 5.76
C SER A 275 9.18 -11.05 6.16
N LEU A 276 8.14 -10.75 6.95
CA LEU A 276 7.11 -11.71 7.34
C LEU A 276 6.21 -12.14 6.15
N GLY A 277 5.89 -11.20 5.26
CA GLY A 277 5.11 -11.49 4.06
C GLY A 277 5.82 -12.44 3.09
N ALA A 278 7.15 -12.42 3.02
CA ALA A 278 7.93 -13.41 2.27
C ALA A 278 7.76 -14.84 2.81
N LEU A 279 7.39 -15.00 4.08
CA LEU A 279 7.05 -16.28 4.71
C LEU A 279 5.58 -16.68 4.52
N GLY A 280 4.79 -15.89 3.78
CA GLY A 280 3.40 -16.22 3.41
C GLY A 280 2.33 -15.61 4.32
N PHE A 281 2.67 -14.74 5.28
CA PHE A 281 1.69 -14.11 6.15
C PHE A 281 0.96 -12.94 5.47
N HIS A 282 -0.29 -12.69 5.91
CA HIS A 282 -1.14 -11.65 5.34
C HIS A 282 -0.65 -10.25 5.74
N HIS A 283 -0.29 -9.44 4.75
CA HIS A 283 0.39 -8.14 4.93
C HIS A 283 -0.37 -7.16 5.83
N GLY A 284 -1.64 -6.89 5.54
CA GLY A 284 -2.43 -5.93 6.33
C GLY A 284 -2.64 -6.36 7.79
N SER A 285 -2.74 -7.67 8.06
CA SER A 285 -2.81 -8.18 9.44
C SER A 285 -1.50 -7.99 10.19
N LEU A 286 -0.37 -8.13 9.50
CA LEU A 286 0.95 -7.85 10.08
C LEU A 286 1.09 -6.36 10.43
N ASN A 287 0.69 -5.48 9.51
CA ASN A 287 0.77 -4.03 9.74
C ASN A 287 -0.10 -3.60 10.93
N ALA A 288 -1.31 -4.17 11.05
CA ALA A 288 -2.20 -3.92 12.19
C ALA A 288 -1.55 -4.27 13.54
N ILE A 289 -0.86 -5.42 13.62
CA ILE A 289 -0.18 -5.88 14.85
C ILE A 289 1.04 -5.01 15.15
N LEU A 290 1.85 -4.69 14.14
CA LEU A 290 3.16 -4.07 14.33
C LEU A 290 3.08 -2.55 14.55
N LEU A 291 2.08 -1.87 13.98
CA LEU A 291 1.98 -0.41 13.96
C LEU A 291 1.99 0.23 15.36
N PRO A 292 1.23 -0.23 16.37
CA PRO A 292 1.26 0.37 17.70
C PRO A 292 2.65 0.31 18.35
N HIS A 293 3.33 -0.82 18.22
CA HIS A 293 4.67 -1.01 18.79
C HIS A 293 5.72 -0.12 18.11
N VAL A 294 5.61 0.06 16.78
CA VAL A 294 6.49 0.97 16.03
C VAL A 294 6.23 2.42 16.39
N LEU A 295 4.98 2.82 16.56
CA LEU A 295 4.63 4.18 16.99
C LEU A 295 5.28 4.52 18.33
N ARG A 296 5.13 3.67 19.35
CA ARG A 296 5.78 3.85 20.66
C ARG A 296 7.31 3.90 20.56
N MET A 297 7.91 3.12 19.64
CA MET A 297 9.36 3.14 19.40
C MET A 297 9.82 4.44 18.73
N ASN A 298 8.99 5.04 17.88
CA ASN A 298 9.29 6.25 17.10
C ASN A 298 8.97 7.55 17.85
N GLU A 299 8.16 7.52 18.90
CA GLU A 299 7.62 8.69 19.62
C GLU A 299 8.67 9.78 19.87
N SER A 300 9.76 9.43 20.53
CA SER A 300 10.82 10.37 20.88
C SER A 300 11.55 10.99 19.67
N SER A 301 11.37 10.43 18.47
CA SER A 301 12.01 10.88 17.23
C SER A 301 11.09 11.73 16.37
N LEU A 302 9.80 11.88 16.74
CA LEU A 302 8.79 12.56 15.94
C LEU A 302 8.65 14.05 16.27
N GLY A 303 9.05 14.47 17.46
CA GLY A 303 8.94 15.89 17.87
C GLY A 303 7.49 16.40 17.73
N CYS A 304 7.30 17.55 17.10
CA CYS A 304 5.97 18.15 16.88
C CYS A 304 5.01 17.26 16.06
N LYS A 305 5.52 16.38 15.21
CA LYS A 305 4.68 15.44 14.46
C LYS A 305 3.92 14.46 15.35
N TRP A 306 4.42 14.14 16.55
CA TRP A 306 3.68 13.31 17.50
C TRP A 306 2.39 13.95 17.94
N GLY A 307 2.44 15.23 18.37
CA GLY A 307 1.26 15.98 18.77
C GLY A 307 0.25 16.13 17.62
N ALA A 308 0.74 16.44 16.41
CA ALA A 308 -0.10 16.52 15.22
C ALA A 308 -0.78 15.18 14.89
N LEU A 309 -0.04 14.07 14.99
CA LEU A 309 -0.60 12.73 14.79
C LEU A 309 -1.65 12.40 15.87
N SER A 310 -1.40 12.78 17.13
CA SER A 310 -2.36 12.62 18.24
C SER A 310 -3.66 13.38 17.96
N ALA A 311 -3.57 14.60 17.47
CA ALA A 311 -4.74 15.42 17.13
C ALA A 311 -5.52 14.83 15.94
N LEU A 312 -4.82 14.38 14.89
CA LEU A 312 -5.44 13.64 13.76
C LEU A 312 -6.16 12.37 14.25
N CYS A 313 -5.56 11.63 15.18
CA CYS A 313 -6.17 10.45 15.78
C CYS A 313 -7.38 10.77 16.67
N ALA A 314 -7.46 11.99 17.21
CA ALA A 314 -8.61 12.49 17.94
C ALA A 314 -9.77 12.95 17.03
N GLY A 315 -9.54 13.08 15.73
CA GLY A 315 -10.51 13.59 14.76
C GLY A 315 -10.46 15.11 14.58
N ASP A 316 -9.37 15.75 15.00
CA ASP A 316 -9.14 17.17 14.78
C ASP A 316 -8.51 17.41 13.40
N ASP A 317 -9.32 17.92 12.47
CA ASP A 317 -8.92 18.23 11.11
C ASP A 317 -8.14 19.55 10.98
N THR A 318 -8.14 20.38 12.05
CA THR A 318 -7.39 21.64 12.10
C THR A 318 -5.94 21.44 12.53
N ALA A 319 -5.61 20.26 13.05
CA ALA A 319 -4.26 19.93 13.55
C ALA A 319 -3.17 19.94 12.47
N TYR A 320 -3.56 20.00 11.19
CA TYR A 320 -2.65 20.12 10.06
C TYR A 320 -2.43 21.60 9.73
N GLY A 321 -1.47 22.24 10.38
CA GLY A 321 -1.12 23.64 10.18
C GLY A 321 0.34 23.87 9.74
N LEU A 322 0.66 25.10 9.37
CA LEU A 322 2.01 25.54 8.97
C LEU A 322 3.07 25.31 10.06
N ASP A 323 2.65 25.23 11.32
CA ASP A 323 3.53 25.04 12.48
C ASP A 323 4.25 23.70 12.52
N ILE A 324 3.67 22.65 11.86
CA ILE A 324 4.30 21.34 11.73
C ILE A 324 5.54 21.39 10.81
N ILE A 325 5.53 22.28 9.83
CA ILE A 325 6.61 22.44 8.85
C ILE A 325 7.79 23.18 9.48
N ASP A 326 7.51 24.19 10.30
CA ASP A 326 8.51 25.09 10.85
C ASP A 326 9.13 24.65 12.18
N ASN A 327 8.66 23.52 12.76
CA ASN A 327 9.09 23.06 14.10
C ASN A 327 8.95 24.18 15.18
N ARG A 328 8.07 25.16 14.95
CA ARG A 328 7.81 26.27 15.85
C ARG A 328 6.88 25.78 16.95
N SER A 329 7.44 25.65 18.11
CA SER A 329 6.80 25.34 19.40
C SER A 329 5.89 24.10 19.39
N ALA A 330 6.39 23.01 19.95
CA ALA A 330 5.52 22.11 20.68
C ALA A 330 4.95 22.94 21.84
N SER A 331 3.89 23.71 21.58
CA SER A 331 3.14 24.35 22.65
C SER A 331 2.47 23.25 23.47
N ASP A 332 2.33 23.47 24.78
CA ASP A 332 1.65 22.56 25.74
C ASP A 332 0.16 22.28 25.39
N GLU A 333 -0.30 22.70 24.21
CA GLU A 333 -1.68 22.56 23.72
C GLU A 333 -2.09 21.11 23.38
N HIS A 334 -1.14 20.17 23.30
CA HIS A 334 -1.43 18.75 23.04
C HIS A 334 -1.60 17.91 24.31
N VAL A 335 -1.64 18.53 25.48
CA VAL A 335 -1.87 17.83 26.75
C VAL A 335 -3.31 17.31 26.77
N GLY A 336 -3.47 15.99 26.89
CA GLY A 336 -4.79 15.34 26.96
C GLY A 336 -5.29 14.73 25.65
N LEU A 337 -4.54 14.84 24.55
CA LEU A 337 -4.85 14.11 23.31
C LEU A 337 -4.57 12.60 23.44
N PRO A 338 -5.29 11.76 22.71
CA PRO A 338 -5.06 10.31 22.76
C PRO A 338 -3.68 9.95 22.22
N ASP A 339 -3.06 8.95 22.82
CA ASP A 339 -1.86 8.32 22.27
C ASP A 339 -2.21 7.66 20.93
N PRO A 340 -1.51 7.97 19.82
CA PRO A 340 -1.78 7.37 18.51
C PRO A 340 -1.65 5.85 18.51
N ALA A 341 -0.72 5.27 19.28
CA ALA A 341 -0.54 3.83 19.38
C ALA A 341 -1.75 3.19 20.08
N ASP A 342 -2.23 3.77 21.18
CA ASP A 342 -3.42 3.29 21.90
C ASP A 342 -4.68 3.41 21.03
N ARG A 343 -4.78 4.48 20.23
CA ARG A 343 -5.89 4.66 19.28
C ARG A 343 -5.91 3.57 18.21
N VAL A 344 -4.74 3.18 17.67
CA VAL A 344 -4.62 2.09 16.70
C VAL A 344 -4.93 0.73 17.35
N GLU A 345 -4.44 0.48 18.56
CA GLU A 345 -4.77 -0.76 19.30
C GLU A 345 -6.28 -0.90 19.55
N ALA A 346 -6.92 0.18 20.00
CA ALA A 346 -8.37 0.20 20.21
C ALA A 346 -9.14 -0.07 18.90
N LEU A 347 -8.66 0.51 17.77
CA LEU A 347 -9.24 0.25 16.46
C LEU A 347 -9.06 -1.21 16.03
N ASN A 348 -7.88 -1.80 16.21
CA ASN A 348 -7.62 -3.21 15.91
C ASN A 348 -8.55 -4.14 16.69
N GLU A 349 -8.76 -3.85 17.98
CA GLU A 349 -9.68 -4.59 18.83
C GLU A 349 -11.13 -4.45 18.35
N GLN A 350 -11.58 -3.23 18.07
CA GLN A 350 -12.92 -2.93 17.53
C GLN A 350 -13.19 -3.69 16.23
N LEU A 351 -12.18 -3.82 15.36
CA LEU A 351 -12.28 -4.47 14.05
C LEU A 351 -12.07 -5.99 14.11
N GLY A 352 -11.80 -6.56 15.29
CA GLY A 352 -11.60 -7.99 15.49
C GLY A 352 -10.38 -8.55 14.76
N LEU A 353 -9.32 -7.76 14.61
CA LEU A 353 -8.06 -8.19 14.01
C LEU A 353 -7.16 -8.92 15.02
N PRO A 354 -6.28 -9.81 14.55
CA PRO A 354 -5.26 -10.42 15.40
C PRO A 354 -4.41 -9.36 16.10
N ARG A 355 -4.07 -9.63 17.36
CA ARG A 355 -3.31 -8.69 18.21
C ARG A 355 -1.86 -9.11 18.39
N ARG A 356 -1.52 -10.36 18.02
CA ARG A 356 -0.20 -10.95 18.22
C ARG A 356 0.26 -11.71 16.98
N LEU A 357 1.56 -11.70 16.75
CA LEU A 357 2.18 -12.48 15.68
C LEU A 357 1.98 -13.98 15.85
N SER A 358 1.94 -14.46 17.09
CA SER A 358 1.66 -15.86 17.42
C SER A 358 0.26 -16.31 16.99
N GLU A 359 -0.74 -15.41 16.98
CA GLU A 359 -2.09 -15.71 16.50
C GLU A 359 -2.13 -15.93 14.98
N LEU A 360 -1.16 -15.37 14.25
CA LEU A 360 -0.97 -15.62 12.83
C LEU A 360 -0.16 -16.88 12.54
N GLY A 361 0.42 -17.51 13.56
CA GLY A 361 1.27 -18.68 13.42
C GLY A 361 2.74 -18.37 13.11
N VAL A 362 3.20 -17.14 13.36
CA VAL A 362 4.63 -16.81 13.28
C VAL A 362 5.40 -17.63 14.30
N ASP A 363 6.48 -18.28 13.90
CA ASP A 363 7.32 -19.05 14.80
C ASP A 363 8.29 -18.10 15.54
N TYR A 364 8.35 -18.23 16.88
CA TYR A 364 9.24 -17.42 17.72
C TYR A 364 10.72 -17.51 17.32
N LYS A 365 11.16 -18.68 16.83
CA LYS A 365 12.53 -18.89 16.36
C LYS A 365 12.92 -18.02 15.15
N ASP A 366 11.94 -17.56 14.37
CA ASP A 366 12.18 -16.77 13.15
C ASP A 366 12.37 -15.26 13.44
N LEU A 367 12.02 -14.78 14.67
CA LEU A 367 12.04 -13.36 15.00
C LEU A 367 13.41 -12.72 14.81
N GLU A 368 14.51 -13.44 15.09
CA GLU A 368 15.86 -12.92 14.92
C GLU A 368 16.23 -12.77 13.43
N SER A 369 15.90 -13.75 12.61
CA SER A 369 16.12 -13.68 11.16
C SER A 369 15.29 -12.57 10.51
N ILE A 370 14.03 -12.41 10.93
CA ILE A 370 13.12 -11.34 10.50
C ILE A 370 13.70 -9.97 10.88
N SER A 371 14.21 -9.81 12.11
CA SER A 371 14.80 -8.54 12.55
C SER A 371 16.00 -8.13 11.71
N ASN A 372 16.89 -9.07 11.38
CA ASN A 372 18.05 -8.84 10.53
C ASN A 372 17.66 -8.48 9.09
N ALA A 373 16.64 -9.15 8.53
CA ALA A 373 16.11 -8.85 7.20
C ALA A 373 15.46 -7.46 7.14
N SER A 374 14.73 -7.05 8.19
CA SER A 374 14.04 -5.76 8.28
C SER A 374 15.00 -4.56 8.24
N VAL A 375 16.18 -4.67 8.85
CA VAL A 375 17.22 -3.62 8.75
C VAL A 375 17.63 -3.35 7.30
N GLN A 376 17.63 -4.40 6.47
CA GLN A 376 18.05 -4.31 5.07
C GLN A 376 16.90 -3.84 4.14
N ASP A 377 15.68 -3.75 4.64
CA ASP A 377 14.54 -3.30 3.85
C ASP A 377 14.62 -1.80 3.53
N GLN A 378 14.14 -1.42 2.35
CA GLN A 378 14.14 -0.01 1.91
C GLN A 378 13.27 0.88 2.79
N ALA A 379 12.17 0.35 3.31
CA ALA A 379 11.24 1.10 4.16
C ALA A 379 11.94 1.58 5.46
N ASN A 380 12.95 0.85 5.96
CA ASN A 380 13.74 1.26 7.11
C ASN A 380 14.41 2.65 6.92
N ARG A 381 14.72 3.04 5.68
CA ARG A 381 15.47 4.29 5.39
C ARG A 381 14.66 5.56 5.65
N SER A 382 13.34 5.46 5.61
CA SER A 382 12.41 6.57 5.83
C SER A 382 11.68 6.51 7.18
N ASN A 383 12.09 5.59 8.07
CA ASN A 383 11.62 5.58 9.44
C ASN A 383 12.21 6.75 10.23
N PRO A 384 11.44 7.48 11.06
CA PRO A 384 11.94 8.63 11.81
C PRO A 384 13.10 8.29 12.75
N LYS A 385 13.05 7.13 13.39
CA LYS A 385 14.17 6.60 14.18
C LYS A 385 15.00 5.67 13.33
N THR A 386 16.32 5.84 13.32
CA THR A 386 17.24 4.85 12.74
C THR A 386 17.15 3.56 13.56
N MET A 387 16.72 2.47 12.93
CA MET A 387 16.44 1.19 13.60
C MET A 387 17.61 0.23 13.42
N SER A 388 18.06 -0.37 14.52
CA SER A 388 18.98 -1.50 14.53
C SER A 388 18.22 -2.84 14.53
N ALA A 389 18.93 -3.95 14.27
CA ALA A 389 18.34 -5.30 14.40
C ALA A 389 17.80 -5.57 15.81
N LEU A 390 18.45 -5.02 16.86
CA LEU A 390 17.98 -5.14 18.24
C LEU A 390 16.68 -4.38 18.47
N ASP A 391 16.51 -3.19 17.87
CA ASP A 391 15.24 -2.44 17.96
C ASP A 391 14.11 -3.24 17.31
N TYR A 392 14.32 -3.78 16.10
CA TYR A 392 13.35 -4.65 15.43
C TYR A 392 13.02 -5.90 16.24
N LEU A 393 14.03 -6.58 16.78
CA LEU A 393 13.81 -7.77 17.61
C LEU A 393 13.00 -7.45 18.88
N LYS A 394 13.22 -6.28 19.49
CA LYS A 394 12.44 -5.81 20.63
C LYS A 394 10.97 -5.64 20.25
N ILE A 395 10.68 -4.97 19.12
CA ILE A 395 9.31 -4.79 18.61
C ILE A 395 8.66 -6.15 18.35
N LEU A 396 9.34 -7.03 17.60
CA LEU A 396 8.81 -8.35 17.24
C LEU A 396 8.49 -9.21 18.48
N LYS A 397 9.31 -9.13 19.53
CA LYS A 397 9.05 -9.82 20.80
C LYS A 397 7.86 -9.23 21.56
N GLN A 398 7.66 -7.92 21.51
CA GLN A 398 6.51 -7.25 22.14
C GLN A 398 5.21 -7.56 21.39
N ALA A 399 5.28 -7.72 20.08
CA ALA A 399 4.16 -8.05 19.21
C ALA A 399 3.84 -9.56 19.15
N TYR A 400 4.68 -10.43 19.75
CA TYR A 400 4.49 -11.89 19.74
C TYR A 400 3.52 -12.32 20.84
#